data_6ff843fef2eaa005902ac80eefad4d3b
#
_entry.id   6ff843fef2eaa005902ac80eefad4d3b
#
_cell.length_a   1.000
_cell.length_b   1.000
_cell.length_c   1.000
_cell.angle_alpha   90.00
_cell.angle_beta   90.00
_cell.angle_gamma   90.00
#
_symmetry.space_group_name_H-M   'P 1'
#
loop_
_entity.id
_entity.type
_entity.pdbx_description
1 polymer ?
#
loop_
_entity_poly.entity_id
_entity_poly.type
_entity_poly.pdbx_seq_one_letter_code
_entity_poly.pdbx_strand_id
1 'polypeptide(L)'
;MEPFVKSSPEQLAKEFENFEEIARGVMPRSGSIPSLVGVEVYGETLPLNGIVGGDHLIYVDFNKRHDMEARIKLAEEAGRTDIAANLDHCRRTAGVALIDVSGHRATDAMLAAMFHQAFLIGVLYELEMFGHVTQRLFENLNQRFYRTSKVEKFITAVYGEISEDASFRFLLAGHPPPIVFSAENNRFMEVDRERCISFPPLGTFPSKSVIDWHRSKSVLGFKEPYEVNKWTLMGSGDILLLYTDGLQEHMNGDEPYFPDRLEQTIRGAKHLSPIDIVHTVLDDLRTFAKPADDVSLVAIKKL
;
A
#
# COMPACT_ATOMS: atom_id res chain seq x y z
N MET A 1 -38.18 15.16 14.24
CA MET A 1 -36.83 14.58 14.49
C MET A 1 -36.93 13.85 15.80
N GLU A 2 -37.02 12.53 15.77
CA GLU A 2 -36.97 11.73 17.00
C GLU A 2 -35.60 11.92 17.68
N PRO A 3 -35.55 12.00 19.01
CA PRO A 3 -34.29 12.14 19.71
C PRO A 3 -33.45 10.89 19.49
N PHE A 4 -32.20 11.08 19.04
CA PHE A 4 -31.21 10.01 19.00
C PHE A 4 -31.16 9.33 20.35
N VAL A 5 -31.56 8.07 20.43
CA VAL A 5 -31.39 7.24 21.62
C VAL A 5 -29.87 7.13 21.84
N LYS A 6 -29.38 7.73 22.92
CA LYS A 6 -27.96 7.60 23.30
C LYS A 6 -27.71 6.15 23.67
N SER A 7 -26.87 5.46 22.89
CA SER A 7 -26.44 4.11 23.21
C SER A 7 -25.74 4.09 24.58
N SER A 8 -25.95 3.03 25.36
CA SER A 8 -25.23 2.86 26.63
C SER A 8 -23.72 2.63 26.37
N PRO A 9 -22.85 2.92 27.32
CA PRO A 9 -21.43 2.59 27.21
C PRO A 9 -21.15 1.13 26.87
N GLU A 10 -21.95 0.20 27.41
CA GLU A 10 -21.85 -1.24 27.12
C GLU A 10 -22.23 -1.57 25.67
N GLN A 11 -23.28 -0.93 25.14
CA GLN A 11 -23.65 -1.06 23.73
C GLN A 11 -22.58 -0.54 22.81
N LEU A 12 -21.97 0.62 23.14
CA LEU A 12 -20.86 1.20 22.35
C LEU A 12 -19.62 0.30 22.38
N ALA A 13 -19.29 -0.28 23.53
CA ALA A 13 -18.17 -1.22 23.65
C ALA A 13 -18.39 -2.45 22.76
N LYS A 14 -19.59 -3.03 22.78
CA LYS A 14 -19.94 -4.19 21.95
C LYS A 14 -19.91 -3.86 20.45
N GLU A 15 -20.41 -2.70 20.03
CA GLU A 15 -20.32 -2.24 18.64
C GLU A 15 -18.85 -2.04 18.21
N PHE A 16 -18.00 -1.59 19.11
CA PHE A 16 -16.58 -1.43 18.84
C PHE A 16 -15.88 -2.80 18.68
N GLU A 17 -16.18 -3.78 19.52
CA GLU A 17 -15.69 -5.16 19.38
C GLU A 17 -16.12 -5.77 18.03
N ASN A 18 -17.40 -5.60 17.64
CA ASN A 18 -17.90 -6.05 16.35
C ASN A 18 -17.18 -5.37 15.18
N PHE A 19 -16.90 -4.06 15.31
CA PHE A 19 -16.13 -3.32 14.31
C PHE A 19 -14.70 -3.87 14.16
N GLU A 20 -14.00 -4.11 15.28
CA GLU A 20 -12.65 -4.69 15.25
C GLU A 20 -12.64 -6.08 14.59
N GLU A 21 -13.65 -6.92 14.85
CA GLU A 21 -13.77 -8.24 14.24
C GLU A 21 -13.94 -8.13 12.71
N ILE A 22 -14.80 -7.22 12.25
CA ILE A 22 -15.01 -6.96 10.81
C ILE A 22 -13.70 -6.42 10.19
N ALA A 23 -13.06 -5.45 10.83
CA ALA A 23 -11.83 -4.85 10.33
C ALA A 23 -10.69 -5.87 10.21
N ARG A 24 -10.53 -6.78 11.17
CA ARG A 24 -9.61 -7.92 11.08
C ARG A 24 -9.86 -8.80 9.85
N GLY A 25 -11.10 -8.91 9.42
CA GLY A 25 -11.48 -9.70 8.24
C GLY A 25 -10.88 -9.17 6.93
N VAL A 26 -10.50 -7.89 6.86
CA VAL A 26 -9.88 -7.27 5.68
C VAL A 26 -8.35 -7.17 5.77
N MET A 27 -7.75 -7.44 6.94
CA MET A 27 -6.29 -7.43 7.09
C MET A 27 -5.64 -8.57 6.30
N PRO A 28 -4.38 -8.41 5.84
CA PRO A 28 -3.64 -9.48 5.20
C PRO A 28 -3.54 -10.70 6.13
N ARG A 29 -3.82 -11.87 5.58
CA ARG A 29 -3.69 -13.14 6.31
C ARG A 29 -2.43 -13.87 5.86
N SER A 30 -1.87 -14.71 6.74
CA SER A 30 -0.90 -15.73 6.35
C SER A 30 -1.46 -16.52 5.16
N GLY A 31 -0.69 -16.63 4.07
CA GLY A 31 -1.16 -17.23 2.81
C GLY A 31 -1.68 -16.22 1.78
N SER A 32 -1.93 -14.97 2.16
CA SER A 32 -2.18 -13.88 1.20
C SER A 32 -0.88 -13.31 0.61
N ILE A 33 0.25 -13.70 1.17
CA ILE A 33 1.59 -13.27 0.73
C ILE A 33 1.82 -13.71 -0.70
N PRO A 34 2.26 -12.80 -1.59
CA PRO A 34 2.55 -13.11 -2.98
C PRO A 34 3.63 -14.17 -3.11
N SER A 35 3.48 -15.04 -4.12
CA SER A 35 4.44 -16.09 -4.43
C SER A 35 4.98 -15.88 -5.84
N LEU A 36 6.24 -15.45 -5.94
CA LEU A 36 6.95 -15.20 -7.19
C LEU A 36 8.24 -15.99 -7.25
N VAL A 37 8.70 -16.32 -8.45
CA VAL A 37 10.00 -16.98 -8.63
C VAL A 37 11.12 -15.94 -8.52
N GLY A 38 12.08 -16.18 -7.62
CA GLY A 38 13.25 -15.30 -7.45
C GLY A 38 12.99 -14.00 -6.69
N VAL A 39 11.76 -13.80 -6.15
CA VAL A 39 11.42 -12.64 -5.32
C VAL A 39 10.54 -13.10 -4.16
N GLU A 40 10.93 -12.71 -2.96
CA GLU A 40 10.14 -12.91 -1.75
C GLU A 40 9.58 -11.60 -1.23
N VAL A 41 8.34 -11.62 -0.75
CA VAL A 41 7.62 -10.45 -0.24
C VAL A 41 7.04 -10.77 1.13
N TYR A 42 7.24 -9.88 2.09
CA TYR A 42 6.53 -9.91 3.37
C TYR A 42 6.36 -8.51 3.93
N GLY A 43 5.29 -8.27 4.65
CA GLY A 43 5.06 -7.02 5.36
C GLY A 43 4.08 -7.20 6.50
N GLU A 44 4.17 -6.29 7.45
CA GLU A 44 3.36 -6.27 8.66
C GLU A 44 3.02 -4.83 9.05
N THR A 45 1.86 -4.66 9.66
CA THR A 45 1.42 -3.41 10.30
C THR A 45 1.40 -3.58 11.80
N LEU A 46 2.05 -2.67 12.51
CA LEU A 46 2.03 -2.52 13.95
C LEU A 46 1.09 -1.35 14.30
N PRO A 47 -0.17 -1.61 14.68
CA PRO A 47 -1.09 -0.55 15.04
C PRO A 47 -0.71 0.07 16.39
N LEU A 48 -0.82 1.41 16.49
CA LEU A 48 -0.56 2.14 17.72
C LEU A 48 -1.57 1.80 18.82
N ASN A 49 -2.85 1.70 18.46
CA ASN A 49 -3.95 1.47 19.38
C ASN A 49 -4.82 0.29 18.92
N GLY A 50 -5.05 -0.67 19.82
CA GLY A 50 -5.93 -1.80 19.52
C GLY A 50 -5.36 -2.76 18.47
N ILE A 51 -6.21 -3.20 17.54
CA ILE A 51 -5.89 -4.26 16.59
C ILE A 51 -5.82 -3.72 15.15
N VAL A 52 -6.43 -2.57 14.92
CA VAL A 52 -6.52 -1.91 13.61
C VAL A 52 -6.24 -0.42 13.76
N GLY A 53 -5.47 0.12 12.84
CA GLY A 53 -5.08 1.53 12.75
C GLY A 53 -5.49 2.18 11.44
N GLY A 54 -4.94 3.35 11.15
CA GLY A 54 -5.04 4.05 9.86
C GLY A 54 -4.21 3.37 8.77
N ASP A 55 -3.10 2.79 9.18
CA ASP A 55 -2.23 2.01 8.30
C ASP A 55 -2.90 0.72 7.82
N HIS A 56 -2.75 0.43 6.52
CA HIS A 56 -3.30 -0.79 5.96
C HIS A 56 -2.49 -1.33 4.78
N LEU A 57 -2.21 -2.63 4.82
CA LEU A 57 -1.45 -3.36 3.82
C LEU A 57 -2.38 -4.26 3.00
N ILE A 58 -2.25 -4.23 1.67
CA ILE A 58 -3.04 -5.07 0.75
C ILE A 58 -2.09 -5.79 -0.20
N TYR A 59 -2.16 -7.12 -0.22
CA TYR A 59 -1.48 -7.92 -1.24
C TYR A 59 -2.40 -8.26 -2.40
N VAL A 60 -1.87 -8.18 -3.61
CA VAL A 60 -2.52 -8.62 -4.84
C VAL A 60 -1.66 -9.70 -5.49
N ASP A 61 -1.83 -10.94 -5.05
CA ASP A 61 -1.35 -12.10 -5.80
C ASP A 61 -2.40 -12.42 -6.87
N PHE A 62 -2.09 -12.08 -8.11
CA PHE A 62 -3.05 -12.22 -9.21
C PHE A 62 -3.44 -13.66 -9.44
N ASN A 63 -2.51 -14.61 -9.32
CA ASN A 63 -2.78 -16.04 -9.52
C ASN A 63 -3.62 -16.66 -8.41
N LYS A 64 -3.39 -16.23 -7.15
CA LYS A 64 -4.18 -16.74 -6.01
C LYS A 64 -5.59 -16.17 -5.95
N ARG A 65 -5.75 -14.92 -6.43
CA ARG A 65 -7.04 -14.22 -6.39
C ARG A 65 -7.93 -14.49 -7.57
N HIS A 66 -7.33 -14.77 -8.73
CA HIS A 66 -8.04 -14.83 -10.01
C HIS A 66 -7.61 -16.05 -10.80
N ASP A 67 -8.55 -16.66 -11.52
CA ASP A 67 -8.26 -17.68 -12.53
C ASP A 67 -7.68 -17.00 -13.79
N MET A 68 -6.36 -16.77 -13.76
CA MET A 68 -5.67 -16.06 -14.81
C MET A 68 -5.67 -16.84 -16.14
N GLU A 69 -5.64 -18.18 -16.09
CA GLU A 69 -5.66 -19.03 -17.28
C GLU A 69 -7.00 -18.93 -18.01
N ALA A 70 -8.10 -19.04 -17.29
CA ALA A 70 -9.42 -18.86 -17.87
C ALA A 70 -9.63 -17.45 -18.44
N ARG A 71 -9.09 -16.40 -17.79
CA ARG A 71 -9.17 -15.02 -18.26
C ARG A 71 -8.38 -14.80 -19.56
N ILE A 72 -7.17 -15.35 -19.65
CA ILE A 72 -6.32 -15.28 -20.85
C ILE A 72 -7.06 -15.95 -22.01
N LYS A 73 -7.54 -17.18 -21.81
CA LYS A 73 -8.29 -17.92 -22.83
C LYS A 73 -9.52 -17.15 -23.32
N LEU A 74 -10.30 -16.57 -22.41
CA LEU A 74 -11.48 -15.77 -22.76
C LEU A 74 -11.10 -14.52 -23.56
N ALA A 75 -10.00 -13.86 -23.23
CA ALA A 75 -9.50 -12.71 -23.98
C ALA A 75 -9.05 -13.10 -25.39
N GLU A 76 -8.35 -14.22 -25.55
CA GLU A 76 -7.94 -14.77 -26.84
C GLU A 76 -9.13 -15.13 -27.72
N GLU A 77 -10.12 -15.83 -27.17
CA GLU A 77 -11.36 -16.20 -27.87
C GLU A 77 -12.15 -14.96 -28.33
N ALA A 78 -12.07 -13.87 -27.57
CA ALA A 78 -12.68 -12.58 -27.92
C ALA A 78 -11.81 -11.72 -28.88
N GLY A 79 -10.64 -12.21 -29.31
CA GLY A 79 -9.72 -11.47 -30.16
C GLY A 79 -8.99 -10.32 -29.48
N ARG A 80 -9.00 -10.26 -28.12
CA ARG A 80 -8.38 -9.20 -27.29
C ARG A 80 -6.95 -9.59 -26.95
N THR A 81 -6.08 -9.68 -27.95
CA THR A 81 -4.71 -10.21 -27.81
C THR A 81 -3.81 -9.36 -26.92
N ASP A 82 -4.01 -8.04 -26.90
CA ASP A 82 -3.32 -7.10 -26.02
C ASP A 82 -3.64 -7.37 -24.54
N ILE A 83 -4.90 -7.63 -24.24
CA ILE A 83 -5.36 -7.96 -22.89
C ILE A 83 -4.85 -9.33 -22.45
N ALA A 84 -4.87 -10.33 -23.35
CA ALA A 84 -4.30 -11.64 -23.08
C ALA A 84 -2.81 -11.54 -22.71
N ALA A 85 -2.04 -10.76 -23.46
CA ALA A 85 -0.62 -10.51 -23.17
C ALA A 85 -0.39 -9.79 -21.83
N ASN A 86 -1.23 -8.80 -21.48
CA ASN A 86 -1.16 -8.12 -20.19
C ASN A 86 -1.49 -9.06 -19.02
N LEU A 87 -2.52 -9.90 -19.17
CA LEU A 87 -2.89 -10.91 -18.18
C LEU A 87 -1.77 -11.94 -17.97
N ASP A 88 -1.11 -12.38 -19.05
CA ASP A 88 0.05 -13.29 -18.94
C ASP A 88 1.22 -12.65 -18.22
N HIS A 89 1.46 -11.35 -18.42
CA HIS A 89 2.45 -10.60 -17.64
C HIS A 89 2.08 -10.56 -16.15
N CYS A 90 0.80 -10.33 -15.81
CA CYS A 90 0.32 -10.32 -14.43
C CYS A 90 0.52 -11.65 -13.70
N ARG A 91 0.58 -12.79 -14.40
CA ARG A 91 0.89 -14.10 -13.78
C ARG A 91 2.26 -14.15 -13.12
N ARG A 92 3.20 -13.31 -13.56
CA ARG A 92 4.58 -13.19 -13.06
C ARG A 92 4.81 -11.93 -12.27
N THR A 93 3.74 -11.35 -11.76
CA THR A 93 3.75 -10.06 -11.05
C THR A 93 2.89 -10.17 -9.81
N ALA A 94 3.28 -9.47 -8.76
CA ALA A 94 2.46 -9.29 -7.57
C ALA A 94 2.33 -7.81 -7.21
N GLY A 95 1.13 -7.41 -6.80
CA GLY A 95 0.85 -6.07 -6.32
C GLY A 95 0.95 -5.98 -4.80
N VAL A 96 1.44 -4.85 -4.32
CA VAL A 96 1.44 -4.46 -2.90
C VAL A 96 0.94 -3.04 -2.80
N ALA A 97 -0.13 -2.82 -2.06
CA ALA A 97 -0.57 -1.49 -1.68
C ALA A 97 -0.33 -1.28 -0.19
N LEU A 98 0.32 -0.18 0.16
CA LEU A 98 0.46 0.30 1.52
C LEU A 98 -0.19 1.67 1.57
N ILE A 99 -1.14 1.83 2.48
CA ILE A 99 -1.86 3.09 2.68
C ILE A 99 -1.78 3.49 4.14
N ASP A 100 -1.84 4.78 4.38
CA ASP A 100 -2.02 5.37 5.67
C ASP A 100 -3.13 6.44 5.60
N VAL A 101 -4.09 6.32 6.49
CA VAL A 101 -5.21 7.26 6.62
C VAL A 101 -4.86 8.26 7.72
N SER A 102 -4.91 9.55 7.42
CA SER A 102 -4.58 10.62 8.37
C SER A 102 -5.30 10.44 9.72
N GLY A 103 -4.57 9.91 10.74
CA GLY A 103 -5.03 9.62 12.10
C GLY A 103 -5.07 8.12 12.42
N HIS A 104 -5.11 7.81 13.70
CA HIS A 104 -4.99 6.46 14.27
C HIS A 104 -6.22 6.04 15.10
N ARG A 105 -7.43 6.48 14.70
CA ARG A 105 -8.70 6.17 15.38
C ARG A 105 -9.48 5.10 14.63
N ALA A 106 -10.48 4.52 15.28
CA ALA A 106 -11.38 3.53 14.67
C ALA A 106 -12.07 4.02 13.37
N THR A 107 -12.35 5.32 13.28
CA THR A 107 -12.89 5.93 12.05
C THR A 107 -11.90 5.89 10.89
N ASP A 108 -10.61 5.91 11.16
CA ASP A 108 -9.54 5.88 10.18
C ASP A 108 -9.35 4.44 9.67
N ALA A 109 -9.42 3.46 10.55
CA ALA A 109 -9.48 2.04 10.18
C ALA A 109 -10.71 1.72 9.30
N MET A 110 -11.85 2.38 9.51
CA MET A 110 -13.01 2.24 8.64
C MET A 110 -12.75 2.78 7.23
N LEU A 111 -12.07 3.92 7.11
CA LEU A 111 -11.67 4.46 5.80
C LEU A 111 -10.66 3.56 5.10
N ALA A 112 -9.70 2.99 5.83
CA ALA A 112 -8.77 1.99 5.31
C ALA A 112 -9.50 0.75 4.78
N ALA A 113 -10.48 0.22 5.52
CA ALA A 113 -11.31 -0.90 5.08
C ALA A 113 -12.16 -0.56 3.83
N MET A 114 -12.72 0.65 3.77
CA MET A 114 -13.44 1.13 2.58
C MET A 114 -12.52 1.22 1.36
N PHE A 115 -11.30 1.73 1.56
CA PHE A 115 -10.29 1.76 0.50
C PHE A 115 -9.96 0.35 0.03
N HIS A 116 -9.70 -0.58 0.94
CA HIS A 116 -9.38 -1.98 0.64
C HIS A 116 -10.41 -2.59 -0.31
N GLN A 117 -11.69 -2.50 0.04
CA GLN A 117 -12.75 -3.08 -0.77
C GLN A 117 -12.89 -2.38 -2.14
N ALA A 118 -12.86 -1.05 -2.17
CA ALA A 118 -12.92 -0.30 -3.42
C ALA A 118 -11.72 -0.60 -4.33
N PHE A 119 -10.53 -0.73 -3.76
CA PHE A 119 -9.30 -1.06 -4.48
C PHE A 119 -9.37 -2.47 -5.09
N LEU A 120 -9.76 -3.50 -4.32
CA LEU A 120 -9.84 -4.87 -4.84
C LEU A 120 -10.91 -5.05 -5.91
N ILE A 121 -12.07 -4.41 -5.77
CA ILE A 121 -13.10 -4.38 -6.82
C ILE A 121 -12.56 -3.65 -8.06
N GLY A 122 -11.84 -2.55 -7.85
CA GLY A 122 -11.19 -1.82 -8.94
C GLY A 122 -10.14 -2.66 -9.67
N VAL A 123 -9.28 -3.39 -8.94
CA VAL A 123 -8.30 -4.32 -9.53
C VAL A 123 -9.00 -5.36 -10.41
N LEU A 124 -10.09 -5.98 -9.91
CA LEU A 124 -10.86 -6.95 -10.70
C LEU A 124 -11.35 -6.34 -12.01
N TYR A 125 -11.91 -5.14 -11.95
CA TYR A 125 -12.42 -4.44 -13.13
C TYR A 125 -11.30 -4.07 -14.11
N GLU A 126 -10.15 -3.60 -13.61
CA GLU A 126 -8.97 -3.27 -14.43
C GLU A 126 -8.43 -4.50 -15.17
N LEU A 127 -8.38 -5.68 -14.50
CA LEU A 127 -7.99 -6.93 -15.16
C LEU A 127 -8.95 -7.31 -16.28
N GLU A 128 -10.26 -7.14 -16.10
CA GLU A 128 -11.26 -7.45 -17.13
C GLU A 128 -11.20 -6.51 -18.33
N MET A 129 -10.93 -5.25 -18.09
CA MET A 129 -10.95 -4.20 -19.11
C MET A 129 -9.62 -4.03 -19.83
N PHE A 130 -8.49 -4.18 -19.11
CA PHE A 130 -7.16 -3.80 -19.60
C PHE A 130 -6.12 -4.92 -19.44
N GLY A 131 -6.43 -5.98 -18.71
CA GLY A 131 -5.53 -7.08 -18.41
C GLY A 131 -4.45 -6.74 -17.37
N HIS A 132 -4.43 -5.53 -16.82
CA HIS A 132 -3.48 -5.09 -15.79
C HIS A 132 -4.04 -3.89 -15.02
N VAL A 133 -3.47 -3.58 -13.87
CA VAL A 133 -3.85 -2.38 -13.08
C VAL A 133 -3.27 -1.13 -13.73
N THR A 134 -4.13 -0.16 -14.05
CA THR A 134 -3.74 1.12 -14.65
C THR A 134 -3.79 2.26 -13.61
N GLN A 135 -3.17 3.39 -13.93
CA GLN A 135 -3.30 4.60 -13.12
C GLN A 135 -4.74 5.11 -13.01
N ARG A 136 -5.61 4.71 -13.92
CA ARG A 136 -7.04 5.07 -13.92
C ARG A 136 -7.77 4.60 -12.66
N LEU A 137 -7.37 3.44 -12.11
CA LEU A 137 -7.90 2.97 -10.82
C LEU A 137 -7.69 4.03 -9.74
N PHE A 138 -6.48 4.58 -9.64
CA PHE A 138 -6.13 5.57 -8.61
C PHE A 138 -6.81 6.91 -8.84
N GLU A 139 -7.02 7.31 -10.10
CA GLU A 139 -7.84 8.48 -10.43
C GLU A 139 -9.29 8.32 -9.95
N ASN A 140 -9.87 7.14 -10.14
CA ASN A 140 -11.23 6.84 -9.70
C ASN A 140 -11.32 6.78 -8.17
N LEU A 141 -10.36 6.14 -7.51
CA LEU A 141 -10.26 6.12 -6.04
C LEU A 141 -10.12 7.54 -5.48
N ASN A 142 -9.18 8.33 -6.01
CA ASN A 142 -8.99 9.72 -5.61
C ASN A 142 -10.29 10.53 -5.70
N GLN A 143 -10.98 10.43 -6.84
CA GLN A 143 -12.23 11.15 -7.07
C GLN A 143 -13.36 10.68 -6.14
N ARG A 144 -13.37 9.38 -5.81
CA ARG A 144 -14.37 8.81 -4.89
C ARG A 144 -14.15 9.31 -3.47
N PHE A 145 -12.91 9.31 -2.99
CA PHE A 145 -12.58 9.78 -1.64
C PHE A 145 -12.73 11.29 -1.53
N TYR A 146 -12.37 12.07 -2.52
CA TYR A 146 -12.59 13.52 -2.58
C TYR A 146 -14.08 13.89 -2.41
N ARG A 147 -15.00 13.12 -3.02
CA ARG A 147 -16.44 13.37 -2.90
C ARG A 147 -17.04 12.91 -1.58
N THR A 148 -16.46 11.92 -0.95
CA THR A 148 -16.99 11.28 0.28
C THR A 148 -16.52 12.01 1.52
N SER A 149 -15.32 12.54 1.50
CA SER A 149 -14.70 13.18 2.64
C SER A 149 -15.25 14.61 2.83
N LYS A 150 -16.26 14.75 3.68
CA LYS A 150 -16.65 16.05 4.25
C LYS A 150 -15.77 16.43 5.46
N VAL A 151 -14.95 15.53 5.91
CA VAL A 151 -13.98 15.67 6.99
C VAL A 151 -12.62 15.84 6.34
N GLU A 152 -11.75 16.62 6.92
CA GLU A 152 -10.36 16.86 6.47
C GLU A 152 -9.50 15.59 6.61
N LYS A 153 -9.92 14.51 5.96
CA LYS A 153 -9.24 13.22 5.94
C LYS A 153 -8.71 12.94 4.54
N PHE A 154 -7.47 12.50 4.47
CA PHE A 154 -6.80 12.09 3.24
C PHE A 154 -6.13 10.74 3.46
N ILE A 155 -5.76 10.11 2.37
CA ILE A 155 -5.09 8.81 2.38
C ILE A 155 -3.77 8.97 1.66
N THR A 156 -2.66 8.73 2.34
CA THR A 156 -1.39 8.52 1.66
C THR A 156 -1.34 7.09 1.12
N ALA A 157 -0.72 6.88 -0.02
CA ALA A 157 -0.70 5.56 -0.64
C ALA A 157 0.55 5.35 -1.49
N VAL A 158 1.13 4.17 -1.39
CA VAL A 158 1.98 3.57 -2.40
C VAL A 158 1.33 2.29 -2.92
N TYR A 159 1.21 2.16 -4.23
CA TYR A 159 0.91 0.90 -4.87
C TYR A 159 2.05 0.54 -5.79
N GLY A 160 2.61 -0.63 -5.62
CA GLY A 160 3.68 -1.15 -6.44
C GLY A 160 3.41 -2.56 -6.93
N GLU A 161 3.87 -2.83 -8.13
CA GLU A 161 3.88 -4.16 -8.75
C GLU A 161 5.32 -4.60 -8.92
N ILE A 162 5.66 -5.73 -8.31
CA ILE A 162 6.96 -6.40 -8.44
C ILE A 162 6.81 -7.60 -9.36
N SER A 163 7.70 -7.72 -10.35
CA SER A 163 7.77 -8.87 -11.25
C SER A 163 8.92 -9.79 -10.87
N GLU A 164 8.91 -11.02 -11.41
CA GLU A 164 9.96 -12.02 -11.19
C GLU A 164 11.35 -11.57 -11.68
N ASP A 165 11.42 -10.65 -12.65
CA ASP A 165 12.67 -10.01 -13.09
C ASP A 165 13.14 -8.88 -12.14
N ALA A 166 12.44 -8.69 -11.03
CA ALA A 166 12.66 -7.62 -10.05
C ALA A 166 12.48 -6.19 -10.61
N SER A 167 11.70 -6.04 -11.67
CA SER A 167 11.19 -4.75 -12.11
C SER A 167 10.07 -4.30 -11.17
N PHE A 168 10.17 -3.09 -10.65
CA PHE A 168 9.19 -2.52 -9.74
C PHE A 168 8.53 -1.30 -10.38
N ARG A 169 7.21 -1.41 -10.62
CA ARG A 169 6.35 -0.31 -11.09
C ARG A 169 5.53 0.18 -9.92
N PHE A 170 5.51 1.49 -9.69
CA PHE A 170 4.76 2.00 -8.54
C PHE A 170 4.20 3.41 -8.75
N LEU A 171 3.17 3.72 -7.98
CA LEU A 171 2.51 5.01 -7.90
C LEU A 171 2.59 5.50 -6.45
N LEU A 172 2.87 6.81 -6.28
CA LEU A 172 2.92 7.47 -4.98
C LEU A 172 1.86 8.56 -4.89
N ALA A 173 1.13 8.57 -3.80
CA ALA A 173 0.14 9.60 -3.46
C ALA A 173 0.39 10.09 -2.03
N GLY A 174 1.28 11.07 -1.85
CA GLY A 174 1.65 11.64 -0.56
C GLY A 174 2.35 10.69 0.41
N HIS A 175 2.77 9.54 -0.06
CA HIS A 175 3.38 8.48 0.76
C HIS A 175 4.90 8.54 0.70
N PRO A 176 5.64 8.10 1.74
CA PRO A 176 7.08 8.00 1.68
C PRO A 176 7.56 7.18 0.47
N PRO A 177 8.60 7.62 -0.25
CA PRO A 177 9.12 6.87 -1.39
C PRO A 177 9.75 5.55 -0.95
N PRO A 178 9.67 4.50 -1.78
CA PRO A 178 10.39 3.26 -1.52
C PRO A 178 11.89 3.50 -1.39
N ILE A 179 12.57 2.68 -0.60
CA ILE A 179 14.02 2.67 -0.50
C ILE A 179 14.58 1.28 -0.84
N VAL A 180 15.79 1.23 -1.38
CA VAL A 180 16.47 -0.02 -1.72
C VAL A 180 17.74 -0.14 -0.91
N PHE A 181 17.87 -1.23 -0.16
CA PHE A 181 19.14 -1.63 0.46
C PHE A 181 19.91 -2.52 -0.51
N SER A 182 21.08 -2.07 -0.93
CA SER A 182 21.96 -2.87 -1.77
C SER A 182 22.74 -3.86 -0.91
N ALA A 183 22.57 -5.15 -1.18
CA ALA A 183 23.33 -6.20 -0.50
C ALA A 183 24.83 -6.13 -0.82
N GLU A 184 25.19 -5.75 -2.03
CA GLU A 184 26.57 -5.57 -2.50
C GLU A 184 27.24 -4.37 -1.83
N ASN A 185 26.60 -3.20 -1.88
CA ASN A 185 27.14 -1.96 -1.32
C ASN A 185 26.95 -1.85 0.19
N ASN A 186 26.13 -2.74 0.77
CA ASN A 186 25.83 -2.84 2.21
C ASN A 186 25.29 -1.53 2.83
N ARG A 187 24.46 -0.81 2.05
CA ARG A 187 23.83 0.47 2.41
C ARG A 187 22.57 0.74 1.60
N PHE A 188 21.79 1.72 2.05
CA PHE A 188 20.72 2.26 1.23
C PHE A 188 21.27 2.93 -0.03
N MET A 189 20.56 2.71 -1.15
CA MET A 189 20.86 3.35 -2.42
C MET A 189 20.25 4.75 -2.44
N GLU A 190 21.05 5.72 -2.84
CA GLU A 190 20.56 7.07 -3.12
C GLU A 190 19.77 7.03 -4.43
N VAL A 191 18.48 7.34 -4.35
CA VAL A 191 17.63 7.53 -5.53
C VAL A 191 17.42 9.03 -5.71
N ASP A 192 17.79 9.52 -6.89
CA ASP A 192 17.55 10.91 -7.24
C ASP A 192 16.05 11.21 -7.15
N ARG A 193 15.72 12.31 -6.47
CA ARG A 193 14.32 12.75 -6.30
C ARG A 193 13.61 12.99 -7.63
N GLU A 194 14.33 13.37 -8.68
CA GLU A 194 13.81 13.52 -10.03
C GLU A 194 13.37 12.18 -10.66
N ARG A 195 13.81 11.06 -10.11
CA ARG A 195 13.45 9.71 -10.52
C ARG A 195 12.25 9.13 -9.76
N CYS A 196 11.63 9.92 -8.90
CA CYS A 196 10.50 9.50 -8.10
C CYS A 196 9.40 10.56 -8.15
N ILE A 197 8.41 10.33 -9.00
CA ILE A 197 7.25 11.21 -9.14
C ILE A 197 6.26 10.87 -8.01
N SER A 198 5.93 11.88 -7.21
CA SER A 198 4.92 11.77 -6.15
C SER A 198 3.81 12.79 -6.38
N PHE A 199 2.59 12.40 -6.04
CA PHE A 199 1.37 13.20 -6.15
C PHE A 199 0.81 13.52 -4.75
N PRO A 200 -0.08 14.52 -4.62
CA PRO A 200 -0.77 14.76 -3.36
C PRO A 200 -1.55 13.52 -2.88
N PRO A 201 -1.78 13.39 -1.55
CA PRO A 201 -2.57 12.30 -1.00
C PRO A 201 -3.94 12.16 -1.66
N LEU A 202 -4.46 10.94 -1.71
CA LEU A 202 -5.79 10.63 -2.25
C LEU A 202 -6.87 11.39 -1.46
N GLY A 203 -7.81 11.95 -2.19
CA GLY A 203 -8.92 12.71 -1.63
C GLY A 203 -8.64 14.18 -1.32
N THR A 204 -7.39 14.66 -1.48
CA THR A 204 -7.02 16.07 -1.23
C THR A 204 -7.44 17.00 -2.37
N PHE A 205 -7.19 16.61 -3.61
CA PHE A 205 -7.53 17.37 -4.80
C PHE A 205 -8.31 16.51 -5.80
N PRO A 206 -9.34 17.07 -6.47
CA PRO A 206 -10.01 16.32 -7.54
C PRO A 206 -9.10 16.19 -8.77
N SER A 207 -9.29 15.11 -9.54
CA SER A 207 -8.54 14.83 -10.76
C SER A 207 -9.21 15.43 -11.98
N LYS A 208 -8.43 16.04 -12.87
CA LYS A 208 -8.91 16.49 -14.20
C LYS A 208 -9.08 15.33 -15.19
N SER A 209 -8.43 14.20 -14.96
CA SER A 209 -8.45 13.03 -15.83
C SER A 209 -9.78 12.27 -15.83
N VAL A 210 -10.65 12.54 -14.86
CA VAL A 210 -11.98 11.92 -14.77
C VAL A 210 -12.98 12.72 -15.60
N ILE A 211 -13.77 12.06 -16.46
CA ILE A 211 -14.77 12.71 -17.34
C ILE A 211 -15.68 13.69 -16.59
N ASP A 212 -16.10 13.33 -15.38
CA ASP A 212 -16.97 14.15 -14.55
C ASP A 212 -16.24 15.22 -13.71
N TRP A 213 -14.98 15.55 -14.02
CA TRP A 213 -14.18 16.49 -13.23
C TRP A 213 -14.87 17.85 -13.05
N HIS A 214 -15.57 18.34 -14.07
CA HIS A 214 -16.32 19.60 -14.05
C HIS A 214 -17.46 19.64 -13.04
N ARG A 215 -17.91 18.47 -12.53
CA ARG A 215 -18.90 18.37 -11.44
C ARG A 215 -18.27 18.47 -10.05
N SER A 216 -16.95 18.48 -9.97
CA SER A 216 -16.22 18.65 -8.72
C SER A 216 -15.90 20.13 -8.51
N LYS A 217 -16.32 20.67 -7.37
CA LYS A 217 -15.95 22.03 -6.97
C LYS A 217 -14.68 21.94 -6.12
N SER A 218 -13.63 22.65 -6.51
CA SER A 218 -12.42 22.76 -5.71
C SER A 218 -11.99 24.22 -5.64
N VAL A 219 -11.76 24.70 -4.42
CA VAL A 219 -11.20 26.03 -4.17
C VAL A 219 -9.69 26.05 -4.40
N LEU A 220 -9.04 24.92 -4.18
CA LEU A 220 -7.59 24.76 -4.26
C LEU A 220 -7.09 24.29 -5.63
N GLY A 221 -8.02 24.12 -6.61
CA GLY A 221 -7.67 23.64 -7.95
C GLY A 221 -7.75 22.12 -8.10
N PHE A 222 -7.05 21.59 -9.09
CA PHE A 222 -7.08 20.18 -9.48
C PHE A 222 -5.64 19.65 -9.54
N LYS A 223 -5.47 18.36 -9.23
CA LYS A 223 -4.18 17.70 -9.41
C LYS A 223 -3.96 17.27 -10.88
N GLU A 224 -2.70 17.16 -11.26
CA GLU A 224 -2.32 16.50 -12.50
C GLU A 224 -2.60 15.00 -12.47
N PRO A 225 -2.76 14.33 -13.64
CA PRO A 225 -2.95 12.89 -13.72
C PRO A 225 -1.81 12.13 -13.01
N TYR A 226 -2.14 10.99 -12.35
CA TYR A 226 -1.13 10.11 -11.78
C TYR A 226 -0.21 9.55 -12.86
N GLU A 227 1.07 9.44 -12.54
CA GLU A 227 2.07 8.80 -13.37
C GLU A 227 2.71 7.62 -12.62
N VAL A 228 3.19 6.64 -13.37
CA VAL A 228 3.79 5.43 -12.83
C VAL A 228 5.30 5.56 -12.87
N ASN A 229 5.93 5.38 -11.71
CA ASN A 229 7.38 5.22 -11.60
C ASN A 229 7.78 3.79 -12.00
N LYS A 230 8.98 3.63 -12.56
CA LYS A 230 9.54 2.32 -12.86
C LYS A 230 11.01 2.26 -12.44
N TRP A 231 11.32 1.30 -11.57
CA TRP A 231 12.68 1.04 -11.11
C TRP A 231 13.13 -0.38 -11.48
N THR A 232 14.42 -0.50 -11.79
CA THR A 232 15.14 -1.77 -12.00
C THR A 232 16.41 -1.75 -11.17
N LEU A 233 16.27 -1.51 -9.87
CA LEU A 233 17.39 -1.23 -8.95
C LEU A 233 17.79 -2.44 -8.11
N MET A 234 17.17 -3.62 -8.30
CA MET A 234 17.42 -4.78 -7.44
C MET A 234 18.37 -5.77 -8.09
N GLY A 235 19.56 -5.88 -7.53
CA GLY A 235 20.47 -7.00 -7.71
C GLY A 235 20.11 -8.19 -6.80
N SER A 236 20.79 -9.35 -6.97
CA SER A 236 20.59 -10.49 -6.07
C SER A 236 20.94 -10.14 -4.62
N GLY A 237 20.04 -10.44 -3.69
CA GLY A 237 20.13 -10.11 -2.27
C GLY A 237 19.66 -8.71 -1.90
N ASP A 238 19.38 -7.83 -2.87
CA ASP A 238 18.87 -6.49 -2.58
C ASP A 238 17.46 -6.54 -1.99
N ILE A 239 17.16 -5.55 -1.14
CA ILE A 239 15.90 -5.46 -0.40
C ILE A 239 15.26 -4.10 -0.69
N LEU A 240 14.07 -4.12 -1.29
CA LEU A 240 13.24 -2.94 -1.44
C LEU A 240 12.27 -2.87 -0.26
N LEU A 241 12.20 -1.70 0.37
CA LEU A 241 11.32 -1.43 1.50
C LEU A 241 10.23 -0.43 1.12
N LEU A 242 8.98 -0.76 1.48
CA LEU A 242 7.86 0.16 1.55
C LEU A 242 7.53 0.37 3.02
N TYR A 243 7.25 1.60 3.44
CA TYR A 243 7.03 1.91 4.86
C TYR A 243 6.15 3.16 5.00
N THR A 244 5.45 3.27 6.14
CA THR A 244 4.65 4.45 6.49
C THR A 244 5.49 5.47 7.24
N ASP A 245 4.96 6.68 7.37
CA ASP A 245 5.63 7.79 8.07
C ASP A 245 5.86 7.48 9.55
N GLY A 246 5.03 6.64 10.19
CA GLY A 246 5.26 6.18 11.56
C GLY A 246 6.62 5.49 11.77
N LEU A 247 7.20 4.87 10.72
CA LEU A 247 8.58 4.39 10.76
C LEU A 247 9.59 5.52 10.54
N GLN A 248 9.31 6.41 9.59
CA GLN A 248 10.18 7.51 9.21
C GLN A 248 10.32 8.55 10.33
N GLU A 249 9.22 8.84 11.02
CA GLU A 249 9.11 9.83 12.09
C GLU A 249 9.39 9.25 13.49
N HIS A 250 9.75 7.96 13.58
CA HIS A 250 10.02 7.31 14.86
C HIS A 250 11.26 7.88 15.54
N MET A 251 11.10 8.35 16.79
CA MET A 251 12.11 9.08 17.54
C MET A 251 12.30 8.52 18.95
N ASN A 252 13.52 8.58 19.46
CA ASN A 252 13.83 8.44 20.89
C ASN A 252 14.42 9.76 21.41
N GLY A 253 13.58 10.62 21.97
CA GLY A 253 13.96 12.01 22.25
C GLY A 253 14.28 12.74 20.94
N ASP A 254 15.51 13.22 20.79
CA ASP A 254 15.97 13.90 19.57
C ASP A 254 16.66 12.94 18.56
N GLU A 255 16.79 11.66 18.87
CA GLU A 255 17.46 10.68 18.04
C GLU A 255 16.46 10.02 17.08
N PRO A 256 16.61 10.16 15.74
CA PRO A 256 15.74 9.52 14.76
C PRO A 256 16.13 8.06 14.54
N TYR A 257 15.11 7.21 14.31
CA TYR A 257 15.31 5.83 13.89
C TYR A 257 15.71 5.73 12.41
N PHE A 258 15.11 6.56 11.59
CA PHE A 258 15.32 6.62 10.14
C PHE A 258 16.27 7.78 9.76
N PRO A 259 17.18 7.61 8.81
CA PRO A 259 17.47 6.37 8.07
C PRO A 259 18.55 5.49 8.72
N ASP A 260 19.42 6.01 9.58
CA ASP A 260 20.70 5.40 9.94
C ASP A 260 20.54 4.12 10.75
N ARG A 261 19.66 4.13 11.77
CA ARG A 261 19.42 2.94 12.58
C ARG A 261 18.69 1.86 11.80
N LEU A 262 17.71 2.22 10.97
CA LEU A 262 17.06 1.28 10.07
C LEU A 262 18.09 0.61 9.15
N GLU A 263 18.99 1.38 8.54
CA GLU A 263 20.06 0.84 7.67
C GLU A 263 20.95 -0.14 8.43
N GLN A 264 21.34 0.19 9.65
CA GLN A 264 22.16 -0.68 10.49
C GLN A 264 21.44 -1.99 10.81
N THR A 265 20.15 -1.93 11.14
CA THR A 265 19.31 -3.11 11.43
C THR A 265 19.17 -4.01 10.21
N ILE A 266 18.85 -3.42 9.03
CA ILE A 266 18.77 -4.16 7.76
C ILE A 266 20.12 -4.77 7.39
N ARG A 267 21.23 -4.05 7.60
CA ARG A 267 22.59 -4.56 7.35
C ARG A 267 22.90 -5.83 8.14
N GLY A 268 22.45 -5.89 9.39
CA GLY A 268 22.57 -7.09 10.23
C GLY A 268 21.68 -8.25 9.78
N ALA A 269 20.50 -7.93 9.26
CA ALA A 269 19.44 -8.89 8.92
C ALA A 269 19.38 -9.25 7.42
N LYS A 270 20.20 -8.65 6.54
CA LYS A 270 20.09 -8.77 5.07
C LYS A 270 20.12 -10.19 4.51
N HIS A 271 20.72 -11.12 5.26
CA HIS A 271 20.82 -12.54 4.89
C HIS A 271 19.57 -13.35 5.24
N LEU A 272 18.68 -12.81 6.06
CA LEU A 272 17.45 -13.44 6.52
C LEU A 272 16.36 -13.39 5.45
N SER A 273 15.27 -14.12 5.72
CA SER A 273 14.03 -14.04 4.93
C SER A 273 13.35 -12.65 5.13
N PRO A 274 12.49 -12.18 4.19
CA PRO A 274 11.72 -10.95 4.40
C PRO A 274 10.87 -10.95 5.68
N ILE A 275 10.34 -12.11 6.08
CA ILE A 275 9.61 -12.26 7.34
C ILE A 275 10.51 -11.90 8.53
N ASP A 276 11.69 -12.51 8.59
CA ASP A 276 12.62 -12.29 9.70
C ASP A 276 13.21 -10.87 9.66
N ILE A 277 13.42 -10.29 8.47
CA ILE A 277 13.85 -8.91 8.31
C ILE A 277 12.81 -7.95 8.91
N VAL A 278 11.54 -8.11 8.55
CA VAL A 278 10.45 -7.25 9.05
C VAL A 278 10.32 -7.39 10.56
N HIS A 279 10.31 -8.62 11.09
CA HIS A 279 10.26 -8.85 12.54
C HIS A 279 11.47 -8.23 13.26
N THR A 280 12.69 -8.39 12.71
CA THR A 280 13.90 -7.80 13.30
C THR A 280 13.79 -6.27 13.37
N VAL A 281 13.30 -5.63 12.32
CA VAL A 281 13.11 -4.17 12.30
C VAL A 281 12.04 -3.73 13.29
N LEU A 282 10.88 -4.39 13.32
CA LEU A 282 9.79 -4.03 14.24
C LEU A 282 10.17 -4.24 15.71
N ASP A 283 10.95 -5.27 16.02
CA ASP A 283 11.43 -5.53 17.39
C ASP A 283 12.51 -4.53 17.81
N ASP A 284 13.44 -4.16 16.91
CA ASP A 284 14.42 -3.11 17.17
C ASP A 284 13.74 -1.74 17.36
N LEU A 285 12.74 -1.43 16.53
CA LEU A 285 11.93 -0.20 16.63
C LEU A 285 11.22 -0.09 18.00
N ARG A 286 10.58 -1.18 18.46
CA ARG A 286 9.93 -1.23 19.79
C ARG A 286 10.94 -1.06 20.92
N THR A 287 12.15 -1.61 20.75
CA THR A 287 13.24 -1.49 21.74
C THR A 287 13.82 -0.09 21.78
N PHE A 288 13.87 0.58 20.63
CA PHE A 288 14.40 1.93 20.49
C PHE A 288 13.53 2.97 21.19
N ALA A 289 12.21 2.97 20.92
CA ALA A 289 11.25 3.82 21.59
C ALA A 289 9.82 3.25 21.44
N LYS A 290 8.89 3.76 22.27
CA LYS A 290 7.47 3.46 22.08
C LYS A 290 6.97 4.15 20.81
N PRO A 291 6.34 3.44 19.86
CA PRO A 291 5.75 4.06 18.69
C PRO A 291 4.75 5.18 19.03
N ALA A 292 4.78 6.26 18.28
CA ALA A 292 3.87 7.40 18.40
C ALA A 292 2.74 7.36 17.36
N ASP A 293 2.88 6.54 16.33
CA ASP A 293 1.89 6.31 15.27
C ASP A 293 1.86 4.83 14.88
N ASP A 294 0.92 4.46 14.01
CA ASP A 294 0.91 3.15 13.34
C ASP A 294 2.19 3.00 12.53
N VAL A 295 2.75 1.79 12.48
CA VAL A 295 3.97 1.51 11.71
C VAL A 295 3.73 0.34 10.78
N SER A 296 3.88 0.56 9.50
CA SER A 296 3.85 -0.52 8.52
C SER A 296 5.17 -0.61 7.78
N LEU A 297 5.60 -1.84 7.54
CA LEU A 297 6.82 -2.14 6.81
C LEU A 297 6.60 -3.35 5.89
N VAL A 298 7.01 -3.21 4.64
CA VAL A 298 7.07 -4.29 3.65
C VAL A 298 8.50 -4.45 3.17
N ALA A 299 9.01 -5.67 3.19
CA ALA A 299 10.28 -6.05 2.60
C ALA A 299 10.05 -6.92 1.36
N ILE A 300 10.64 -6.52 0.24
CA ILE A 300 10.67 -7.25 -1.03
C ILE A 300 12.12 -7.58 -1.31
N LYS A 301 12.47 -8.86 -1.32
CA LYS A 301 13.86 -9.31 -1.48
C LYS A 301 14.02 -10.09 -2.77
N LYS A 302 15.01 -9.71 -3.56
CA LYS A 302 15.45 -10.48 -4.71
C LYS A 302 16.39 -11.60 -4.26
N LEU A 303 16.08 -12.83 -4.68
CA LEU A 303 16.90 -14.02 -4.39
C LEU A 303 18.10 -14.16 -5.33
#